data_3641e8499cf1f907cba4f36b6f8ab187
#
_entry.id   3641e8499cf1f907cba4f36b6f8ab187
#
_cell.length_a   1.000
_cell.length_b   1.000
_cell.length_c   1.000
_cell.angle_alpha   90.00
_cell.angle_beta   90.00
_cell.angle_gamma   90.00
#
_symmetry.space_group_name_H-M   'P 1'
#
loop_
_entity.id
_entity.type
_entity.pdbx_description
1 polymer ?
#
loop_
_entity_poly.entity_id
_entity_poly.type
_entity_poly.pdbx_seq_one_letter_code
_entity_poly.pdbx_strand_id
1 'polypeptide(L)'
;MHFFFRFRERYWLIVAFSGVVLVIAGSCLSHKYMPWGSALVGIGASMLAATLVSFAGPDGEETYQKFLQMGVADFYPNRNLVPNELWVDRLEGAQRTCILLGQAHGEWIRDDRFEPALVSRLIAGVQVEIFFLDPTSQAADVRESEDRQKLGTKKRIKDSIRALWGIRSRLNDTAKARLRIYTYDRTPSLGLTWIDDWMLVTHYLAGFSNLTSPALCVESIPKPRSPYAIYARNVDRIREKSTEVDGQNVGKYTDG
;
A
#
# COMPACT_ATOMS: atom_id res chain seq x y z
N MET A 1 22.15 19.71 18.82
CA MET A 1 21.76 18.30 18.66
C MET A 1 22.45 17.59 17.49
N HIS A 2 22.73 18.23 16.35
CA HIS A 2 23.44 17.63 15.18
C HIS A 2 24.89 17.18 15.43
N PHE A 3 25.60 17.74 16.41
CA PHE A 3 27.02 17.44 16.62
C PHE A 3 27.23 16.08 17.32
N PHE A 4 26.34 15.69 18.23
CA PHE A 4 26.41 14.39 18.92
C PHE A 4 26.07 13.20 18.02
N PHE A 5 25.20 13.38 17.01
CA PHE A 5 24.81 12.36 16.05
C PHE A 5 26.02 11.93 15.17
N ARG A 6 26.78 12.90 14.66
CA ARG A 6 27.98 12.63 13.82
C ARG A 6 29.10 11.91 14.58
N PHE A 7 29.20 12.12 15.90
CA PHE A 7 30.22 11.44 16.72
C PHE A 7 29.87 9.97 16.93
N ARG A 8 28.60 9.65 17.09
CA ARG A 8 28.10 8.27 17.30
C ARG A 8 28.25 7.42 16.04
N GLU A 9 27.94 7.93 14.87
CA GLU A 9 28.12 7.23 13.59
C GLU A 9 29.60 6.88 13.33
N ARG A 10 30.50 7.81 13.58
CA ARG A 10 31.95 7.59 13.42
C ARG A 10 32.49 6.53 14.39
N TYR A 11 32.00 6.51 15.60
CA TYR A 11 32.39 5.48 16.58
C TYR A 11 32.03 4.08 16.12
N TRP A 12 30.81 3.86 15.65
CA TRP A 12 30.37 2.55 15.16
C TRP A 12 31.08 2.12 13.88
N LEU A 13 31.43 3.05 13.00
CA LEU A 13 32.25 2.76 11.82
C LEU A 13 33.67 2.28 12.23
N ILE A 14 34.25 2.88 13.25
CA ILE A 14 35.54 2.45 13.78
C ILE A 14 35.45 1.05 14.39
N VAL A 15 34.39 0.76 15.16
CA VAL A 15 34.16 -0.56 15.75
C VAL A 15 33.95 -1.62 14.67
N ALA A 16 33.14 -1.33 13.65
CA ALA A 16 32.91 -2.23 12.52
C ALA A 16 34.21 -2.49 11.73
N PHE A 17 34.97 -1.45 11.42
CA PHE A 17 36.25 -1.59 10.73
C PHE A 17 37.25 -2.42 11.53
N SER A 18 37.36 -2.15 12.83
CA SER A 18 38.20 -2.97 13.74
C SER A 18 37.78 -4.43 13.77
N GLY A 19 36.47 -4.71 13.78
CA GLY A 19 35.93 -6.07 13.71
C GLY A 19 36.34 -6.79 12.42
N VAL A 20 36.24 -6.12 11.27
CA VAL A 20 36.68 -6.67 9.97
C VAL A 20 38.17 -6.98 9.98
N VAL A 21 39.01 -6.05 10.47
CA VAL A 21 40.46 -6.25 10.55
C VAL A 21 40.81 -7.45 11.43
N LEU A 22 40.12 -7.60 12.58
CA LEU A 22 40.34 -8.74 13.47
C LEU A 22 39.93 -10.09 12.84
N VAL A 23 38.84 -10.14 12.09
CA VAL A 23 38.41 -11.34 11.36
C VAL A 23 39.45 -11.71 10.30
N ILE A 24 39.93 -10.75 9.52
CA ILE A 24 40.93 -10.99 8.48
C ILE A 24 42.25 -11.45 9.10
N ALA A 25 42.75 -10.73 10.11
CA ALA A 25 43.99 -11.07 10.80
C ALA A 25 43.91 -12.46 11.47
N GLY A 26 42.78 -12.75 12.13
CA GLY A 26 42.53 -14.04 12.75
C GLY A 26 42.49 -15.19 11.75
N SER A 27 41.85 -14.97 10.58
CA SER A 27 41.83 -15.97 9.50
C SER A 27 43.22 -16.26 8.92
N CYS A 28 44.05 -15.25 8.76
CA CYS A 28 45.43 -15.40 8.31
C CYS A 28 46.31 -16.12 9.34
N LEU A 29 46.13 -15.84 10.63
CA LEU A 29 46.88 -16.44 11.72
C LEU A 29 46.41 -17.86 12.06
N SER A 30 45.18 -18.22 11.79
CA SER A 30 44.60 -19.54 12.09
C SER A 30 45.36 -20.68 11.41
N HIS A 31 45.99 -20.41 10.26
CA HIS A 31 46.80 -21.39 9.53
C HIS A 31 48.09 -21.77 10.26
N LYS A 32 48.64 -20.86 11.08
CA LYS A 32 49.95 -21.09 11.75
C LYS A 32 49.82 -21.22 13.28
N TYR A 33 48.81 -20.57 13.87
CA TYR A 33 48.58 -20.46 15.32
C TYR A 33 47.10 -20.66 15.65
N MET A 34 46.60 -21.88 15.46
CA MET A 34 45.16 -22.23 15.51
C MET A 34 44.36 -21.68 16.72
N PRO A 35 44.86 -21.70 17.97
CA PRO A 35 44.10 -21.19 19.12
C PRO A 35 43.88 -19.66 19.07
N TRP A 36 44.89 -18.90 18.67
CA TRP A 36 44.87 -17.46 18.65
C TRP A 36 44.10 -16.91 17.44
N GLY A 37 44.19 -17.58 16.29
CA GLY A 37 43.46 -17.21 15.10
C GLY A 37 41.94 -17.31 15.30
N SER A 38 41.47 -18.41 15.88
CA SER A 38 40.05 -18.60 16.17
C SER A 38 39.50 -17.62 17.22
N ALA A 39 40.30 -17.29 18.24
CA ALA A 39 39.92 -16.27 19.23
C ALA A 39 39.74 -14.89 18.59
N LEU A 40 40.66 -14.47 17.72
CA LEU A 40 40.56 -13.19 17.00
C LEU A 40 39.36 -13.14 16.05
N VAL A 41 39.07 -14.23 15.33
CA VAL A 41 37.87 -14.33 14.49
C VAL A 41 36.60 -14.20 15.34
N GLY A 42 36.53 -14.88 16.49
CA GLY A 42 35.40 -14.81 17.41
C GLY A 42 35.15 -13.39 17.95
N ILE A 43 36.21 -12.71 18.37
CA ILE A 43 36.13 -11.32 18.85
C ILE A 43 35.67 -10.40 17.71
N GLY A 44 36.27 -10.50 16.53
CA GLY A 44 35.90 -9.69 15.38
C GLY A 44 34.45 -9.91 14.93
N ALA A 45 33.99 -11.15 14.88
CA ALA A 45 32.59 -11.48 14.57
C ALA A 45 31.62 -10.95 15.63
N SER A 46 31.97 -11.01 16.92
CA SER A 46 31.17 -10.44 18.00
C SER A 46 31.06 -8.89 17.90
N MET A 47 32.15 -8.21 17.54
CA MET A 47 32.16 -6.77 17.31
C MET A 47 31.27 -6.38 16.12
N LEU A 48 31.30 -7.13 15.01
CA LEU A 48 30.44 -6.93 13.87
C LEU A 48 28.97 -7.17 14.21
N ALA A 49 28.67 -8.25 14.93
CA ALA A 49 27.31 -8.53 15.40
C ALA A 49 26.78 -7.43 16.33
N ALA A 50 27.58 -6.96 17.29
CA ALA A 50 27.24 -5.85 18.17
C ALA A 50 26.99 -4.55 17.39
N THR A 51 27.79 -4.28 16.35
CA THR A 51 27.60 -3.14 15.47
C THR A 51 26.28 -3.25 14.71
N LEU A 52 25.98 -4.41 14.10
CA LEU A 52 24.72 -4.64 13.39
C LEU A 52 23.51 -4.49 14.32
N VAL A 53 23.57 -5.04 15.53
CA VAL A 53 22.51 -4.89 16.54
C VAL A 53 22.36 -3.41 16.95
N SER A 54 23.44 -2.65 17.03
CA SER A 54 23.38 -1.22 17.37
C SER A 54 22.81 -0.35 16.24
N PHE A 55 22.99 -0.75 14.99
CA PHE A 55 22.31 -0.10 13.85
C PHE A 55 20.84 -0.51 13.74
N ALA A 56 20.51 -1.75 14.07
CA ALA A 56 19.13 -2.25 14.10
C ALA A 56 18.36 -1.91 15.40
N GLY A 57 19.09 -1.41 16.41
CA GLY A 57 18.62 -1.22 17.78
C GLY A 57 17.74 0.04 17.99
N PRO A 58 17.91 0.78 19.10
CA PRO A 58 16.94 1.78 19.60
C PRO A 58 16.54 2.87 18.60
N ASP A 59 17.39 3.19 17.61
CA ASP A 59 17.07 4.21 16.60
C ASP A 59 16.03 3.71 15.59
N GLY A 60 16.04 2.41 15.29
CA GLY A 60 15.00 1.77 14.47
C GLY A 60 13.66 1.80 15.18
N GLU A 61 13.64 1.47 16.47
CA GLU A 61 12.44 1.51 17.29
C GLU A 61 11.91 2.94 17.45
N GLU A 62 12.76 3.92 17.76
CA GLU A 62 12.35 5.33 17.85
C GLU A 62 11.80 5.84 16.51
N THR A 63 12.40 5.47 15.40
CA THR A 63 11.93 5.84 14.07
C THR A 63 10.59 5.17 13.77
N TYR A 64 10.45 3.88 14.07
CA TYR A 64 9.20 3.14 13.92
C TYR A 64 8.08 3.77 14.77
N GLN A 65 8.35 4.10 16.03
CA GLN A 65 7.38 4.78 16.90
C GLN A 65 6.98 6.16 16.36
N LYS A 66 7.89 6.91 15.73
CA LYS A 66 7.55 8.16 15.04
C LYS A 66 6.60 7.94 13.87
N PHE A 67 6.80 6.90 13.07
CA PHE A 67 5.88 6.55 11.99
C PHE A 67 4.49 6.20 12.52
N LEU A 68 4.40 5.36 13.54
CA LEU A 68 3.13 5.02 14.20
C LEU A 68 2.43 6.28 14.76
N GLN A 69 3.17 7.18 15.41
CA GLN A 69 2.64 8.45 15.90
C GLN A 69 2.16 9.40 14.81
N MET A 70 2.61 9.23 13.58
CA MET A 70 2.11 9.93 12.40
C MET A 70 0.93 9.22 11.74
N GLY A 71 0.56 8.03 12.22
CA GLY A 71 -0.50 7.20 11.65
C GLY A 71 -0.03 6.37 10.45
N VAL A 72 1.27 6.16 10.29
CA VAL A 72 1.82 5.21 9.31
C VAL A 72 1.92 3.85 10.00
N ALA A 73 1.06 2.92 9.61
CA ALA A 73 0.98 1.60 10.25
C ALA A 73 1.94 0.59 9.61
N ASP A 74 2.15 0.69 8.29
CA ASP A 74 3.05 -0.21 7.58
C ASP A 74 3.51 0.39 6.24
N PHE A 75 4.59 -0.16 5.68
CA PHE A 75 5.13 0.22 4.39
C PHE A 75 5.61 -1.01 3.63
N TYR A 76 5.15 -1.16 2.41
CA TYR A 76 5.58 -2.21 1.49
C TYR A 76 6.33 -1.57 0.32
N PRO A 77 7.59 -1.96 0.06
CA PRO A 77 8.36 -1.42 -1.07
C PRO A 77 7.75 -1.76 -2.44
N ASN A 78 6.86 -2.74 -2.45
CA ASN A 78 6.15 -3.20 -3.64
C ASN A 78 4.75 -3.68 -3.23
N ARG A 79 3.69 -3.26 -3.93
CA ARG A 79 2.32 -3.64 -3.63
C ARG A 79 2.08 -5.16 -3.69
N ASN A 80 2.81 -5.88 -4.54
CA ASN A 80 2.70 -7.34 -4.59
C ASN A 80 3.12 -8.04 -3.28
N LEU A 81 3.82 -7.34 -2.40
CA LEU A 81 4.19 -7.84 -1.08
C LEU A 81 3.11 -7.61 -0.01
N VAL A 82 2.08 -6.86 -0.33
CA VAL A 82 0.91 -6.72 0.55
C VAL A 82 0.15 -8.05 0.55
N PRO A 83 -0.04 -8.69 1.72
CA PRO A 83 -0.78 -9.94 1.79
C PRO A 83 -2.19 -9.77 1.22
N ASN A 84 -2.61 -10.69 0.36
CA ASN A 84 -3.96 -10.62 -0.24
C ASN A 84 -5.05 -10.70 0.82
N GLU A 85 -4.81 -11.46 1.88
CA GLU A 85 -5.71 -11.63 3.01
C GLU A 85 -6.00 -10.29 3.72
N LEU A 86 -5.00 -9.40 3.80
CA LEU A 86 -5.09 -8.15 4.57
C LEU A 86 -6.30 -7.29 4.18
N TRP A 87 -6.57 -7.16 2.91
CA TRP A 87 -7.63 -6.28 2.42
C TRP A 87 -9.01 -6.96 2.41
N VAL A 88 -9.09 -8.27 2.10
CA VAL A 88 -10.35 -9.01 2.17
C VAL A 88 -10.79 -9.17 3.62
N ASP A 89 -9.89 -9.54 4.52
CA ASP A 89 -10.17 -9.65 5.96
C ASP A 89 -10.62 -8.29 6.54
N ARG A 90 -10.00 -7.19 6.08
CA ARG A 90 -10.45 -5.84 6.44
C ARG A 90 -11.86 -5.54 5.92
N LEU A 91 -12.18 -5.94 4.69
CA LEU A 91 -13.54 -5.79 4.15
C LEU A 91 -14.55 -6.62 4.95
N GLU A 92 -14.25 -7.88 5.26
CA GLU A 92 -15.09 -8.74 6.07
C GLU A 92 -15.35 -8.17 7.47
N GLY A 93 -14.36 -7.45 8.03
CA GLY A 93 -14.44 -6.77 9.32
C GLY A 93 -15.06 -5.37 9.29
N ALA A 94 -15.34 -4.80 8.12
CA ALA A 94 -15.82 -3.42 7.97
C ALA A 94 -17.12 -3.16 8.74
N GLN A 95 -17.19 -2.01 9.43
CA GLN A 95 -18.34 -1.66 10.26
C GLN A 95 -19.09 -0.42 9.73
N ARG A 96 -18.44 0.48 9.01
CA ARG A 96 -19.00 1.78 8.63
C ARG A 96 -18.87 2.06 7.14
N THR A 97 -17.65 1.98 6.62
CA THR A 97 -17.38 2.42 5.25
C THR A 97 -16.29 1.58 4.59
N CYS A 98 -16.46 1.37 3.28
CA CYS A 98 -15.42 0.86 2.40
C CYS A 98 -15.38 1.73 1.14
N ILE A 99 -14.21 2.33 0.85
CA ILE A 99 -14.01 3.13 -0.35
C ILE A 99 -12.84 2.56 -1.15
N LEU A 100 -13.10 2.25 -2.41
CA LEU A 100 -12.09 1.85 -3.37
C LEU A 100 -11.90 2.97 -4.39
N LEU A 101 -10.71 3.55 -4.46
CA LEU A 101 -10.36 4.55 -5.46
C LEU A 101 -9.21 4.03 -6.32
N GLY A 102 -9.38 3.99 -7.62
CA GLY A 102 -8.33 3.52 -8.52
C GLY A 102 -8.77 3.48 -9.98
N GLN A 103 -8.01 2.75 -10.80
CA GLN A 103 -8.31 2.64 -12.23
C GLN A 103 -9.41 1.62 -12.50
N ALA A 104 -9.19 0.37 -12.13
CA ALA A 104 -10.03 -0.74 -12.60
C ALA A 104 -10.44 -1.75 -11.51
N HIS A 105 -9.76 -1.79 -10.36
CA HIS A 105 -10.03 -2.71 -9.23
C HIS A 105 -10.14 -4.21 -9.60
N GLY A 106 -9.55 -4.63 -10.70
CA GLY A 106 -9.69 -6.01 -11.18
C GLY A 106 -9.14 -7.08 -10.25
N GLU A 107 -8.27 -6.72 -9.31
CA GLU A 107 -7.75 -7.63 -8.28
C GLU A 107 -8.83 -7.96 -7.25
N TRP A 108 -9.56 -6.94 -6.79
CA TRP A 108 -10.69 -7.10 -5.89
C TRP A 108 -11.79 -7.98 -6.51
N ILE A 109 -12.19 -7.62 -7.73
CA ILE A 109 -13.36 -8.23 -8.39
C ILE A 109 -13.10 -9.68 -8.79
N ARG A 110 -11.82 -10.08 -8.96
CA ARG A 110 -11.44 -11.47 -9.27
C ARG A 110 -11.17 -12.34 -8.04
N ASP A 111 -11.13 -11.76 -6.84
CA ASP A 111 -11.03 -12.53 -5.61
C ASP A 111 -12.40 -13.14 -5.29
N ASP A 112 -12.47 -14.47 -5.21
CA ASP A 112 -13.72 -15.21 -4.97
C ASP A 112 -14.39 -14.84 -3.64
N ARG A 113 -13.64 -14.30 -2.66
CA ARG A 113 -14.17 -13.84 -1.38
C ARG A 113 -14.77 -12.44 -1.44
N PHE A 114 -14.43 -11.66 -2.49
CA PHE A 114 -14.84 -10.24 -2.56
C PHE A 114 -16.36 -10.07 -2.64
N GLU A 115 -17.04 -10.75 -3.56
CA GLU A 115 -18.49 -10.60 -3.71
C GLU A 115 -19.25 -11.02 -2.44
N PRO A 116 -18.98 -12.20 -1.83
CA PRO A 116 -19.64 -12.59 -0.57
C PRO A 116 -19.38 -11.58 0.57
N ALA A 117 -18.15 -11.11 0.74
CA ALA A 117 -17.80 -10.13 1.75
C ALA A 117 -18.52 -8.80 1.51
N LEU A 118 -18.50 -8.28 0.28
CA LEU A 118 -19.16 -7.05 -0.12
C LEU A 118 -20.68 -7.14 0.18
N VAL A 119 -21.35 -8.18 -0.28
CA VAL A 119 -22.80 -8.37 -0.07
C VAL A 119 -23.12 -8.45 1.42
N SER A 120 -22.37 -9.23 2.18
CA SER A 120 -22.53 -9.34 3.64
C SER A 120 -22.42 -7.98 4.33
N ARG A 121 -21.42 -7.16 3.96
CA ARG A 121 -21.22 -5.84 4.58
C ARG A 121 -22.29 -4.83 4.18
N LEU A 122 -22.74 -4.85 2.92
CA LEU A 122 -23.85 -4.02 2.47
C LEU A 122 -25.16 -4.33 3.24
N ILE A 123 -25.44 -5.61 3.46
CA ILE A 123 -26.59 -6.04 4.28
C ILE A 123 -26.42 -5.60 5.73
N ALA A 124 -25.20 -5.69 6.29
CA ALA A 124 -24.89 -5.25 7.65
C ALA A 124 -24.92 -3.71 7.83
N GLY A 125 -25.04 -2.92 6.76
CA GLY A 125 -25.20 -1.46 6.86
C GLY A 125 -23.98 -0.65 6.44
N VAL A 126 -22.89 -1.28 6.01
CA VAL A 126 -21.69 -0.61 5.55
C VAL A 126 -21.96 0.16 4.27
N GLN A 127 -21.48 1.41 4.20
CA GLN A 127 -21.51 2.21 2.98
C GLN A 127 -20.30 1.88 2.11
N VAL A 128 -20.54 1.54 0.84
CA VAL A 128 -19.47 1.18 -0.09
C VAL A 128 -19.48 2.11 -1.28
N GLU A 129 -18.36 2.77 -1.54
CA GLU A 129 -18.15 3.63 -2.69
C GLU A 129 -16.96 3.13 -3.50
N ILE A 130 -17.14 2.97 -4.81
CA ILE A 130 -16.08 2.48 -5.70
C ILE A 130 -15.92 3.47 -6.85
N PHE A 131 -14.72 4.04 -6.94
CA PHE A 131 -14.36 5.06 -7.93
C PHE A 131 -13.47 4.46 -9.01
N PHE A 132 -13.90 4.54 -10.24
CA PHE A 132 -13.17 4.12 -11.43
C PHE A 132 -12.68 5.30 -12.24
N LEU A 133 -11.57 5.15 -12.93
CA LEU A 133 -11.23 6.06 -14.01
C LEU A 133 -12.32 5.95 -15.11
N ASP A 134 -12.84 7.07 -15.60
CA ASP A 134 -13.81 7.04 -16.70
C ASP A 134 -13.14 6.45 -17.97
N PRO A 135 -13.57 5.28 -18.45
CA PRO A 135 -12.95 4.62 -19.60
C PRO A 135 -13.10 5.41 -20.91
N THR A 136 -13.94 6.44 -20.94
CA THR A 136 -14.16 7.31 -22.11
C THR A 136 -13.40 8.64 -22.02
N SER A 137 -12.67 8.87 -20.92
CA SER A 137 -11.93 10.11 -20.69
C SER A 137 -10.56 10.10 -21.38
N GLN A 138 -10.04 11.31 -21.66
CA GLN A 138 -8.68 11.49 -22.12
C GLN A 138 -7.64 10.94 -21.11
N ALA A 139 -7.94 11.00 -19.82
CA ALA A 139 -7.07 10.42 -18.79
C ALA A 139 -6.93 8.90 -18.93
N ALA A 140 -8.00 8.21 -19.36
CA ALA A 140 -7.93 6.78 -19.66
C ALA A 140 -7.11 6.50 -20.94
N ASP A 141 -7.19 7.39 -21.96
CA ASP A 141 -6.33 7.27 -23.16
C ASP A 141 -4.85 7.38 -22.80
N VAL A 142 -4.49 8.36 -21.99
CA VAL A 142 -3.11 8.55 -21.53
C VAL A 142 -2.64 7.31 -20.78
N ARG A 143 -3.42 6.83 -19.80
CA ARG A 143 -3.05 5.63 -19.02
C ARG A 143 -2.95 4.37 -19.87
N GLU A 144 -3.78 4.20 -20.86
CA GLU A 144 -3.70 3.06 -21.78
C GLU A 144 -2.45 3.14 -22.66
N SER A 145 -2.05 4.34 -23.11
CA SER A 145 -0.82 4.54 -23.86
C SER A 145 0.47 4.31 -23.03
N GLU A 146 0.42 4.57 -21.73
CA GLU A 146 1.52 4.31 -20.78
C GLU A 146 1.62 2.81 -20.39
N ASP A 147 0.56 2.03 -20.60
CA ASP A 147 0.52 0.62 -20.24
C ASP A 147 1.39 -0.23 -21.17
N ARG A 148 2.64 -0.41 -20.77
CA ARG A 148 3.62 -1.21 -21.52
C ARG A 148 3.19 -2.66 -21.72
N GLN A 149 2.32 -3.19 -20.87
CA GLN A 149 1.83 -4.57 -20.92
C GLN A 149 0.62 -4.73 -21.83
N LYS A 150 0.09 -3.62 -22.38
CA LYS A 150 -1.11 -3.61 -23.25
C LYS A 150 -2.29 -4.39 -22.67
N LEU A 151 -2.51 -4.27 -21.36
CA LEU A 151 -3.54 -5.01 -20.63
C LEU A 151 -4.97 -4.54 -20.93
N GLY A 152 -5.13 -3.53 -21.79
CA GLY A 152 -6.44 -2.98 -22.16
C GLY A 152 -7.11 -2.30 -20.96
N THR A 153 -6.52 -1.24 -20.44
CA THR A 153 -7.00 -0.52 -19.23
C THR A 153 -8.48 -0.16 -19.32
N LYS A 154 -8.93 0.38 -20.45
CA LYS A 154 -10.34 0.75 -20.66
C LYS A 154 -11.28 -0.45 -20.61
N LYS A 155 -10.88 -1.55 -21.26
CA LYS A 155 -11.65 -2.81 -21.22
C LYS A 155 -11.78 -3.33 -19.78
N ARG A 156 -10.69 -3.34 -19.03
CA ARG A 156 -10.68 -3.79 -17.62
C ARG A 156 -11.57 -2.94 -16.74
N ILE A 157 -11.60 -1.63 -16.96
CA ILE A 157 -12.51 -0.73 -16.24
C ILE A 157 -13.96 -1.11 -16.55
N LYS A 158 -14.32 -1.22 -17.83
CA LYS A 158 -15.67 -1.61 -18.27
C LYS A 158 -16.09 -2.96 -17.68
N ASP A 159 -15.24 -3.96 -17.77
CA ASP A 159 -15.51 -5.30 -17.21
C ASP A 159 -15.76 -5.24 -15.70
N SER A 160 -15.00 -4.42 -14.98
CA SER A 160 -15.15 -4.23 -13.53
C SER A 160 -16.45 -3.50 -13.16
N ILE A 161 -16.81 -2.45 -13.89
CA ILE A 161 -18.09 -1.75 -13.69
C ILE A 161 -19.25 -2.71 -13.98
N ARG A 162 -19.18 -3.49 -15.08
CA ARG A 162 -20.20 -4.48 -15.43
C ARG A 162 -20.38 -5.52 -14.33
N ALA A 163 -19.29 -6.07 -13.79
CA ALA A 163 -19.35 -7.05 -12.71
C ALA A 163 -20.01 -6.46 -11.46
N LEU A 164 -19.60 -5.29 -11.02
CA LEU A 164 -20.21 -4.63 -9.84
C LEU A 164 -21.67 -4.23 -10.06
N TRP A 165 -22.03 -3.81 -11.27
CA TRP A 165 -23.40 -3.52 -11.61
C TRP A 165 -24.25 -4.79 -11.58
N GLY A 166 -23.71 -5.91 -12.05
CA GLY A 166 -24.32 -7.23 -11.90
C GLY A 166 -24.58 -7.64 -10.45
N ILE A 167 -23.61 -7.41 -9.56
CA ILE A 167 -23.78 -7.61 -8.11
C ILE A 167 -24.90 -6.68 -7.59
N ARG A 168 -24.79 -5.38 -7.88
CA ARG A 168 -25.76 -4.36 -7.42
C ARG A 168 -27.19 -4.68 -7.86
N SER A 169 -27.40 -5.20 -9.07
CA SER A 169 -28.73 -5.52 -9.60
C SER A 169 -29.42 -6.64 -8.83
N ARG A 170 -28.67 -7.54 -8.18
CA ARG A 170 -29.18 -8.66 -7.37
C ARG A 170 -29.45 -8.31 -5.90
N LEU A 171 -29.02 -7.11 -5.45
CA LEU A 171 -29.25 -6.67 -4.08
C LEU A 171 -30.69 -6.21 -3.85
N ASN A 172 -31.16 -6.29 -2.61
CA ASN A 172 -32.38 -5.62 -2.20
C ASN A 172 -32.18 -4.09 -2.19
N ASP A 173 -33.26 -3.30 -2.21
CA ASP A 173 -33.20 -1.85 -2.35
C ASP A 173 -32.37 -1.17 -1.25
N THR A 174 -32.42 -1.66 -0.04
CA THR A 174 -31.66 -1.12 1.09
C THR A 174 -30.15 -1.33 0.92
N ALA A 175 -29.71 -2.54 0.56
CA ALA A 175 -28.30 -2.83 0.30
C ALA A 175 -27.82 -2.15 -1.00
N LYS A 176 -28.69 -2.09 -2.01
CA LYS A 176 -28.43 -1.41 -3.28
C LYS A 176 -28.14 0.08 -3.12
N ALA A 177 -28.85 0.77 -2.22
CA ALA A 177 -28.63 2.19 -1.93
C ALA A 177 -27.26 2.44 -1.24
N ARG A 178 -26.67 1.42 -0.63
CA ARG A 178 -25.37 1.51 0.05
C ARG A 178 -24.18 1.23 -0.86
N LEU A 179 -24.39 0.65 -2.04
CA LEU A 179 -23.34 0.43 -3.05
C LEU A 179 -23.42 1.52 -4.10
N ARG A 180 -22.47 2.43 -4.08
CA ARG A 180 -22.37 3.52 -5.04
C ARG A 180 -21.13 3.34 -5.90
N ILE A 181 -21.29 3.44 -7.20
CA ILE A 181 -20.24 3.29 -8.20
C ILE A 181 -20.07 4.64 -8.87
N TYR A 182 -18.83 5.11 -8.98
CA TYR A 182 -18.50 6.40 -9.56
C TYR A 182 -17.45 6.27 -10.66
N THR A 183 -17.48 7.20 -11.61
CA THR A 183 -16.38 7.42 -12.54
C THR A 183 -15.83 8.83 -12.39
N TYR A 184 -14.50 8.98 -12.55
CA TYR A 184 -13.81 10.28 -12.55
C TYR A 184 -12.91 10.42 -13.78
N ASP A 185 -12.72 11.65 -14.28
CA ASP A 185 -12.08 11.97 -15.57
C ASP A 185 -10.64 12.51 -15.46
N ARG A 186 -9.98 12.30 -14.32
CA ARG A 186 -8.64 12.83 -14.05
C ARG A 186 -7.60 11.75 -14.10
N THR A 187 -6.35 12.11 -14.49
CA THR A 187 -5.22 11.22 -14.35
C THR A 187 -5.07 10.78 -12.89
N PRO A 188 -5.21 9.49 -12.60
CA PRO A 188 -5.10 8.99 -11.25
C PRO A 188 -3.65 9.13 -10.76
N SER A 189 -3.46 9.73 -9.60
CA SER A 189 -2.16 9.82 -8.93
C SER A 189 -1.93 8.71 -7.92
N LEU A 190 -3.01 8.11 -7.43
CA LEU A 190 -2.97 7.04 -6.43
C LEU A 190 -4.12 6.05 -6.59
N GLY A 191 -3.87 4.83 -6.13
CA GLY A 191 -4.88 3.84 -5.80
C GLY A 191 -5.05 3.80 -4.29
N LEU A 192 -6.28 3.65 -3.81
CA LEU A 192 -6.56 3.68 -2.40
C LEU A 192 -7.67 2.68 -2.06
N THR A 193 -7.44 1.92 -1.00
CA THR A 193 -8.43 1.12 -0.31
C THR A 193 -8.63 1.73 1.06
N TRP A 194 -9.81 2.22 1.36
CA TRP A 194 -10.16 2.82 2.65
C TRP A 194 -11.25 1.99 3.31
N ILE A 195 -10.96 1.42 4.46
CA ILE A 195 -11.91 0.63 5.24
C ILE A 195 -11.89 1.17 6.67
N ASP A 196 -12.99 1.77 7.10
CA ASP A 196 -13.17 2.41 8.41
C ASP A 196 -12.05 3.40 8.75
N ASP A 197 -11.18 3.06 9.68
CA ASP A 197 -10.09 3.91 10.15
C ASP A 197 -8.73 3.55 9.52
N TRP A 198 -8.71 2.70 8.50
CA TRP A 198 -7.50 2.21 7.84
C TRP A 198 -7.52 2.47 6.33
N MET A 199 -6.36 2.80 5.77
CA MET A 199 -6.17 2.94 4.33
C MET A 199 -4.92 2.21 3.87
N LEU A 200 -5.01 1.56 2.70
CA LEU A 200 -3.87 1.14 1.89
C LEU A 200 -3.77 2.07 0.69
N VAL A 201 -2.64 2.74 0.55
CA VAL A 201 -2.39 3.73 -0.50
C VAL A 201 -1.25 3.27 -1.39
N THR A 202 -1.45 3.30 -2.70
CA THR A 202 -0.43 3.04 -3.71
C THR A 202 -0.36 4.21 -4.68
N HIS A 203 0.84 4.54 -5.17
CA HIS A 203 1.01 5.65 -6.11
C HIS A 203 1.09 5.12 -7.54
N TYR A 204 0.46 5.82 -8.47
CA TYR A 204 0.62 5.54 -9.90
C TYR A 204 1.86 6.28 -10.41
N LEU A 205 2.94 5.54 -10.63
CA LEU A 205 4.18 6.06 -11.17
C LEU A 205 4.20 5.93 -12.70
N ALA A 206 4.72 6.94 -13.38
CA ALA A 206 4.82 6.94 -14.84
C ALA A 206 5.69 5.77 -15.34
N GLY A 207 5.15 4.95 -16.24
CA GLY A 207 5.84 3.79 -16.80
C GLY A 207 5.98 2.58 -15.88
N PHE A 208 5.36 2.60 -14.69
CA PHE A 208 5.34 1.48 -13.75
C PHE A 208 3.94 0.90 -13.60
N SER A 209 3.87 -0.41 -13.40
CA SER A 209 2.63 -1.05 -12.96
C SER A 209 2.29 -0.62 -11.53
N ASN A 210 1.00 -0.43 -11.25
CA ASN A 210 0.54 -0.21 -9.88
C ASN A 210 0.99 -1.32 -8.91
N LEU A 211 1.12 -2.55 -9.41
CA LEU A 211 1.54 -3.72 -8.63
C LEU A 211 2.98 -3.64 -8.15
N THR A 212 3.85 -2.95 -8.89
CA THR A 212 5.27 -2.77 -8.54
C THR A 212 5.56 -1.45 -7.83
N SER A 213 4.55 -0.63 -7.60
CA SER A 213 4.68 0.62 -6.87
C SER A 213 4.67 0.40 -5.36
N PRO A 214 5.35 1.25 -4.57
CA PRO A 214 5.28 1.19 -3.11
C PRO A 214 3.85 1.33 -2.59
N ALA A 215 3.57 0.67 -1.48
CA ALA A 215 2.30 0.76 -0.80
C ALA A 215 2.49 1.20 0.66
N LEU A 216 1.60 2.05 1.14
CA LEU A 216 1.62 2.62 2.48
C LEU A 216 0.32 2.30 3.19
N CYS A 217 0.39 1.68 4.36
CA CYS A 217 -0.74 1.54 5.26
C CYS A 217 -0.79 2.71 6.23
N VAL A 218 -1.93 3.38 6.31
CA VAL A 218 -2.14 4.48 7.25
C VAL A 218 -3.40 4.26 8.08
N GLU A 219 -3.35 4.71 9.32
CA GLU A 219 -4.47 4.63 10.26
C GLU A 219 -4.90 6.01 10.71
N SER A 220 -6.18 6.10 11.04
CA SER A 220 -6.77 7.33 11.57
C SER A 220 -6.19 7.66 12.94
N ILE A 221 -5.62 8.85 13.06
CA ILE A 221 -5.17 9.41 14.32
C ILE A 221 -5.76 10.83 14.49
N PRO A 222 -5.94 11.32 15.72
CA PRO A 222 -6.54 12.63 15.98
C PRO A 222 -5.58 13.79 15.64
N LYS A 223 -5.03 13.79 14.42
CA LYS A 223 -4.15 14.86 13.90
C LYS A 223 -4.64 15.34 12.54
N PRO A 224 -5.03 16.62 12.36
CA PRO A 224 -5.61 17.14 11.12
C PRO A 224 -4.68 17.05 9.89
N ARG A 225 -3.38 16.92 10.12
CA ARG A 225 -2.36 16.80 9.05
C ARG A 225 -1.73 15.41 9.00
N SER A 226 -2.38 14.39 9.58
CA SER A 226 -1.93 13.01 9.41
C SER A 226 -2.03 12.58 7.94
N PRO A 227 -1.24 11.61 7.48
CA PRO A 227 -1.36 11.03 6.15
C PRO A 227 -2.80 10.57 5.86
N TYR A 228 -3.44 9.88 6.80
CA TYR A 228 -4.84 9.48 6.70
C TYR A 228 -5.77 10.67 6.39
N ALA A 229 -5.68 11.76 7.15
CA ALA A 229 -6.53 12.94 6.94
C ALA A 229 -6.24 13.64 5.60
N ILE A 230 -5.01 13.58 5.10
CA ILE A 230 -4.65 14.12 3.78
C ILE A 230 -5.29 13.28 2.67
N TYR A 231 -5.17 11.95 2.74
CA TYR A 231 -5.76 11.06 1.75
C TYR A 231 -7.30 11.10 1.78
N ALA A 232 -7.92 11.17 2.95
CA ALA A 232 -9.36 11.34 3.09
C ALA A 232 -9.85 12.60 2.34
N ARG A 233 -9.20 13.75 2.56
CA ARG A 233 -9.53 14.98 1.82
C ARG A 233 -9.31 14.86 0.31
N ASN A 234 -8.35 14.07 -0.13
CA ASN A 234 -8.15 13.80 -1.56
C ASN A 234 -9.32 13.00 -2.15
N VAL A 235 -9.81 12.00 -1.43
CA VAL A 235 -11.00 11.23 -1.82
C VAL A 235 -12.21 12.15 -1.93
N ASP A 236 -12.44 13.04 -0.95
CA ASP A 236 -13.56 13.98 -0.98
C ASP A 236 -13.50 14.88 -2.22
N ARG A 237 -12.34 15.43 -2.57
CA ARG A 237 -12.15 16.24 -3.78
C ARG A 237 -12.40 15.48 -5.08
N ILE A 238 -12.11 14.18 -5.10
CA ILE A 238 -12.40 13.33 -6.25
C ILE A 238 -13.91 13.07 -6.30
N ARG A 239 -14.54 12.74 -5.16
CA ARG A 239 -15.99 12.51 -5.05
C ARG A 239 -16.81 13.69 -5.57
N GLU A 240 -16.44 14.93 -5.19
CA GLU A 240 -17.12 16.17 -5.64
C GLU A 240 -17.16 16.33 -7.16
N LYS A 241 -16.24 15.69 -7.89
CA LYS A 241 -16.10 15.82 -9.34
C LYS A 241 -16.34 14.51 -10.09
N SER A 242 -16.83 13.51 -9.39
CA SER A 242 -17.14 12.20 -9.96
C SER A 242 -18.59 12.13 -10.42
N THR A 243 -18.84 11.30 -11.41
CA THR A 243 -20.19 11.00 -11.91
C THR A 243 -20.62 9.66 -11.34
N GLU A 244 -21.77 9.61 -10.69
CA GLU A 244 -22.33 8.33 -10.24
C GLU A 244 -22.83 7.52 -11.44
N VAL A 245 -22.50 6.22 -11.44
CA VAL A 245 -23.01 5.28 -12.43
C VAL A 245 -24.38 4.80 -11.97
N ASP A 246 -25.40 5.12 -12.75
CA ASP A 246 -26.80 4.77 -12.49
C ASP A 246 -27.45 4.03 -13.65
N GLY A 247 -28.74 3.72 -13.55
CA GLY A 247 -29.47 3.02 -14.60
C GLY A 247 -29.59 3.77 -15.92
N GLN A 248 -29.39 5.09 -15.93
CA GLN A 248 -29.50 5.92 -17.14
C GLN A 248 -28.18 5.94 -17.92
N ASN A 249 -27.04 5.87 -17.22
CA ASN A 249 -25.74 6.04 -17.84
C ASN A 249 -24.86 4.77 -17.83
N VAL A 250 -25.27 3.69 -17.16
CA VAL A 250 -24.47 2.45 -17.04
C VAL A 250 -24.13 1.85 -18.41
N GLY A 251 -25.01 1.94 -19.40
CA GLY A 251 -24.77 1.47 -20.76
C GLY A 251 -23.50 2.06 -21.38
N LYS A 252 -23.21 3.36 -21.11
CA LYS A 252 -21.97 4.01 -21.55
C LYS A 252 -20.71 3.25 -21.14
N TYR A 253 -20.76 2.55 -20.00
CA TYR A 253 -19.62 1.89 -19.38
C TYR A 253 -19.62 0.37 -19.56
N THR A 254 -20.78 -0.22 -19.86
CA THR A 254 -20.94 -1.68 -19.94
C THR A 254 -21.08 -2.21 -21.36
N ASP A 255 -21.51 -1.35 -22.31
CA ASP A 255 -21.66 -1.76 -23.71
C ASP A 255 -20.32 -1.71 -24.44
N GLY A 256 -19.95 -2.83 -25.12
CA GLY A 256 -18.69 -2.94 -25.88
C GLY A 256 -18.28 -4.36 -26.10
#